data_17dc64bcf40aabf2d629e58d4aa499fd
#
_entry.id   17dc64bcf40aabf2d629e58d4aa499fd
#
_cell.length_a   1.000
_cell.length_b   1.000
_cell.length_c   1.000
_cell.angle_alpha   90.00
_cell.angle_beta   90.00
_cell.angle_gamma   90.00
#
_symmetry.space_group_name_H-M   'P 1'
#
loop_
_entity.id
_entity.type
_entity.pdbx_description
1 polymer ?
#
loop_
_entity_poly.entity_id
_entity_poly.type
_entity_poly.pdbx_seq_one_letter_code
_entity_poly.pdbx_strand_id
1 'polypeptide(L)' 'MKTHFTSIERIEANRAQLFAWADEGKSYFWMAKEIGINDRNASAVSTWFVKQGIRRKAAK' A
#
# COMPACT_ATOMS: atom_id res chain seq x y z
N MET A 1 -19.12 18.54 5.99
CA MET A 1 -18.34 17.68 6.79
C MET A 1 -17.06 17.20 6.12
N LYS A 2 -16.00 17.25 6.85
CA LYS A 2 -14.75 16.87 6.30
C LYS A 2 -14.52 15.39 6.46
N THR A 3 -14.11 14.75 5.42
CA THR A 3 -13.87 13.34 5.44
C THR A 3 -12.39 13.05 5.38
N HIS A 4 -11.89 12.35 6.35
CA HIS A 4 -10.52 11.92 6.35
C HIS A 4 -10.47 10.42 6.22
N PHE A 5 -9.74 9.93 5.28
CA PHE A 5 -9.50 8.51 5.19
C PHE A 5 -8.25 8.19 5.98
N THR A 6 -8.33 7.16 6.79
CA THR A 6 -7.15 6.66 7.48
C THR A 6 -6.24 6.01 6.44
N SER A 7 -5.00 5.75 6.81
CA SER A 7 -4.08 5.05 5.92
C SER A 7 -4.65 3.70 5.50
N ILE A 8 -5.25 2.99 6.43
CA ILE A 8 -5.84 1.68 6.15
C ILE A 8 -6.98 1.81 5.14
N GLU A 9 -7.83 2.79 5.32
CA GLU A 9 -8.96 2.99 4.40
C GLU A 9 -8.47 3.32 3.00
N ARG A 10 -7.44 4.12 2.91
CA ARG A 10 -6.86 4.49 1.62
C ARG A 10 -6.24 3.27 0.94
N ILE A 11 -5.58 2.44 1.72
CA ILE A 11 -5.00 1.21 1.21
C ILE A 11 -6.10 0.28 0.71
N GLU A 12 -7.17 0.10 1.48
CA GLU A 12 -8.26 -0.79 1.08
C GLU A 12 -8.94 -0.29 -0.20
N ALA A 13 -9.08 1.00 -0.33
CA ALA A 13 -9.71 1.58 -1.51
C ALA A 13 -8.88 1.32 -2.77
N ASN A 14 -7.59 1.08 -2.62
CA ASN A 14 -6.69 0.86 -3.75
C ASN A 14 -6.16 -0.56 -3.81
N ARG A 15 -6.84 -1.50 -3.15
CA ARG A 15 -6.31 -2.85 -3.01
C ARG A 15 -5.98 -3.55 -4.33
N ALA A 16 -6.86 -3.43 -5.31
CA ALA A 16 -6.61 -4.09 -6.60
C ALA A 16 -5.35 -3.55 -7.25
N GLN A 17 -5.14 -2.25 -7.17
CA GLN A 17 -3.96 -1.62 -7.73
C GLN A 17 -2.72 -2.05 -6.95
N LEU A 18 -2.84 -2.15 -5.63
CA LEU A 18 -1.72 -2.56 -4.81
C LEU A 18 -1.28 -3.99 -5.13
N PHE A 19 -2.24 -4.86 -5.35
CA PHE A 19 -1.92 -6.24 -5.73
C PHE A 19 -1.17 -6.27 -7.07
N ALA A 20 -1.62 -5.46 -8.02
CA ALA A 20 -0.97 -5.39 -9.32
C ALA A 20 0.46 -4.87 -9.18
N TRP A 21 0.65 -3.83 -8.37
CA TRP A 21 1.98 -3.28 -8.16
C TRP A 21 2.90 -4.27 -7.44
N ALA A 22 2.34 -5.02 -6.49
CA ALA A 22 3.13 -6.04 -5.80
C ALA A 22 3.61 -7.09 -6.77
N ASP A 23 2.76 -7.46 -7.71
CA ASP A 23 3.11 -8.43 -8.73
C ASP A 23 4.21 -7.90 -9.64
N GLU A 24 4.26 -6.58 -9.82
CA GLU A 24 5.30 -5.94 -10.62
C GLU A 24 6.59 -5.70 -9.85
N GLY A 25 6.58 -5.95 -8.55
CA GLY A 25 7.77 -5.78 -7.73
C GLY A 25 7.99 -4.36 -7.23
N LYS A 26 6.96 -3.52 -7.26
CA LYS A 26 7.09 -2.15 -6.74
C LYS A 26 7.28 -2.17 -5.24
N SER A 27 8.02 -1.18 -4.72
CA SER A 27 8.24 -1.12 -3.28
C SER A 27 7.00 -0.62 -2.56
N TYR A 28 6.87 -0.99 -1.30
CA TYR A 28 5.75 -0.52 -0.50
C TYR A 28 5.79 0.99 -0.32
N PHE A 29 6.99 1.53 -0.18
CA PHE A 29 7.17 2.97 -0.07
C PHE A 29 6.65 3.68 -1.31
N TRP A 30 6.99 3.16 -2.47
CA TRP A 30 6.54 3.71 -3.75
C TRP A 30 5.01 3.63 -3.84
N MET A 31 4.45 2.50 -3.45
CA MET A 31 2.99 2.32 -3.46
C MET A 31 2.29 3.34 -2.56
N ALA A 32 2.84 3.53 -1.36
CA ALA A 32 2.26 4.47 -0.41
C ALA A 32 2.21 5.87 -1.00
N LYS A 33 3.27 6.25 -1.66
CA LYS A 33 3.36 7.54 -2.29
C LYS A 33 2.33 7.70 -3.39
N GLU A 34 2.13 6.65 -4.18
CA GLU A 34 1.18 6.70 -5.29
C GLU A 34 -0.27 6.83 -4.83
N ILE A 35 -0.59 6.26 -3.70
CA ILE A 35 -1.96 6.35 -3.19
C ILE A 35 -2.15 7.50 -2.20
N GLY A 36 -1.13 8.32 -2.04
CA GLY A 36 -1.26 9.55 -1.24
C GLY A 36 -1.03 9.39 0.23
N ILE A 37 -0.31 8.35 0.64
CA ILE A 37 0.05 8.16 2.05
C ILE A 37 1.42 8.78 2.25
N ASN A 38 1.57 9.54 3.34
CA ASN A 38 2.85 10.16 3.59
C ASN A 38 3.92 9.18 3.97
N ASP A 39 5.19 9.61 3.83
CA ASP A 39 6.35 8.78 4.10
C ASP A 39 6.31 8.19 5.49
N ARG A 40 5.83 8.97 6.44
CA ARG A 40 5.80 8.57 7.83
C ARG A 40 4.87 7.37 8.05
N ASN A 41 3.89 7.21 7.18
CA ASN A 41 2.93 6.12 7.28
C ASN A 41 3.10 5.05 6.21
N ALA A 42 4.21 5.10 5.48
CA ALA A 42 4.42 4.15 4.40
C ALA A 42 4.46 2.71 4.90
N SER A 43 4.91 2.49 6.13
CA SER A 43 4.97 1.13 6.68
C SER A 43 3.57 0.51 6.83
N ALA A 44 2.52 1.33 6.81
CA ALA A 44 1.17 0.80 6.88
C ALA A 44 0.87 -0.11 5.69
N VAL A 45 1.43 0.21 4.53
CA VAL A 45 1.25 -0.61 3.34
C VAL A 45 1.87 -1.98 3.54
N SER A 46 3.09 -2.00 4.06
CA SER A 46 3.79 -3.25 4.33
C SER A 46 3.01 -4.10 5.33
N THR A 47 2.54 -3.49 6.40
CA THR A 47 1.77 -4.18 7.42
C THR A 47 0.49 -4.75 6.84
N TRP A 48 -0.16 -3.98 5.99
CA TRP A 48 -1.38 -4.44 5.34
C TRP A 48 -1.13 -5.68 4.48
N PHE A 49 -0.04 -5.68 3.71
CA PHE A 49 0.30 -6.83 2.89
C PHE A 49 0.57 -8.07 3.74
N VAL A 50 1.24 -7.88 4.86
CA VAL A 50 1.51 -8.99 5.77
C VAL A 50 0.19 -9.58 6.27
N LYS A 51 -0.75 -8.74 6.62
CA LYS A 51 -2.06 -9.20 7.09
C LYS A 51 -2.83 -9.92 6.01
N GLN A 52 -2.64 -9.54 4.76
CA GLN A 52 -3.30 -10.21 3.63
C GLN A 52 -2.61 -11.53 3.29
N GLY A 53 -1.45 -11.78 3.84
CA GLY A 53 -0.69 -12.98 3.55
C GLY A 53 -0.07 -12.97 2.16
N ILE A 54 0.17 -11.78 1.62
CA ILE A 54 0.70 -11.63 0.28
C ILE A 54 2.08 -11.00 0.36
N ARG A 55 2.98 -11.49 -0.44
CA ARG A 55 4.29 -10.90 -0.53
C ARG A 55 4.48 -10.27 -1.88
N ARG A 56 5.16 -9.15 -1.86
CA ARG A 56 5.55 -8.48 -3.07
C ARG A 56 6.59 -9.34 -3.79
N LYS A 57 6.54 -9.35 -5.10
CA LYS A 57 7.51 -10.07 -5.88
C LYS A 57 8.88 -9.48 -5.63
N ALA A 58 9.87 -10.32 -5.44
CA ALA A 58 11.21 -9.82 -5.16
C ALA A 58 11.78 -9.18 -6.42
N ALA A 59 12.37 -8.02 -6.25
CA ALA A 59 13.07 -7.35 -7.34
C ALA A 59 14.48 -7.90 -7.38
N LYS A 60 14.97 -8.10 -8.55
CA LYS A 60 16.33 -8.61 -8.70
C LYS A 60 17.21 -7.55 -9.27
#